data_7c8783ce371499527cc014f0a581f97b
#
_entry.id   7c8783ce371499527cc014f0a581f97b
#
_cell.length_a   1.000
_cell.length_b   1.000
_cell.length_c   1.000
_cell.angle_alpha   90.00
_cell.angle_beta   90.00
_cell.angle_gamma   90.00
#
_symmetry.space_group_name_H-M   'P 1'
#
loop_
_entity.id
_entity.type
_entity.pdbx_description
1 polymer ?
#
loop_
_entity_poly.entity_id
_entity_poly.type
_entity_poly.pdbx_seq_one_letter_code
_entity_poly.pdbx_strand_id
1 'polypeptide(L)'
;ARWLVSLNNYDDAAAKKKAKDRPLPSMGPGWLGRIGVIYVKGSNLFETLMRNLMFLQDGGELWEPDVPCWELEDARSGERTEVACPDNFAELMTMQFRRALLERKENKVVGYTVLGGDFFDSTNAFAEPMTLWNKKEDKKTGLVYYDPRKHEMGKQLWREFSAISDRGGHKPGVIWWNTYLQGRKLLSRKEILQVCAVGVEYGAQSASMKDCYTDALSMNLELLNELGRTWQICVDDEVNNCEQAARIVGRLAQNLALAAGDKNDTGAEAARAQFYFAVDQPFRRWLQGIDPETDEPVEKAAEWQEQAYRLAAELGRQMVEQAGTAAFIGHRVPDKKNPEKSYLYTAPKAYNIFLYGLRKLYPKQDEGGTE
;
A
#
# COMPACT_ATOMS: atom_id res chain seq x y z
N ALA A 1 -23.05 21.61 1.23
CA ALA A 1 -22.33 22.26 2.34
C ALA A 1 -22.12 21.30 3.52
N ARG A 2 -23.16 20.60 3.99
CA ARG A 2 -23.06 19.62 5.11
C ARG A 2 -22.02 18.54 4.82
N TRP A 3 -22.12 17.92 3.65
CA TRP A 3 -21.17 16.90 3.21
C TRP A 3 -19.72 17.39 3.21
N LEU A 4 -19.47 18.58 2.65
CA LEU A 4 -18.12 19.16 2.60
C LEU A 4 -17.55 19.40 4.00
N VAL A 5 -18.37 19.92 4.93
CA VAL A 5 -17.93 20.14 6.31
C VAL A 5 -17.64 18.82 7.01
N SER A 6 -18.50 17.82 6.83
CA SER A 6 -18.32 16.49 7.44
C SER A 6 -17.07 15.78 6.93
N LEU A 7 -16.84 15.77 5.62
CA LEU A 7 -15.62 15.18 5.04
C LEU A 7 -14.33 15.83 5.56
N ASN A 8 -14.35 17.16 5.79
CA ASN A 8 -13.19 17.85 6.36
C ASN A 8 -12.94 17.52 7.84
N ASN A 9 -13.95 17.05 8.54
CA ASN A 9 -13.87 16.73 9.97
C ASN A 9 -13.70 15.22 10.23
N TYR A 10 -13.82 14.39 9.21
CA TYR A 10 -13.63 12.96 9.33
C TYR A 10 -12.15 12.63 9.56
N ASP A 11 -11.84 12.06 10.72
CA ASP A 11 -10.48 11.70 11.11
C ASP A 11 -10.46 10.37 11.89
N ASP A 12 -10.06 9.31 11.22
CA ASP A 12 -9.93 7.99 11.80
C ASP A 12 -8.86 7.91 12.91
N ALA A 13 -7.87 8.79 12.85
CA ALA A 13 -6.79 8.81 13.83
C ALA A 13 -7.24 9.31 15.20
N ALA A 14 -8.21 10.17 15.22
CA ALA A 14 -8.79 10.64 16.47
C ALA A 14 -9.68 9.58 17.09
N ALA A 15 -10.19 8.66 16.28
CA ALA A 15 -11.05 7.59 16.75
C ALA A 15 -10.30 6.64 17.68
N LYS A 16 -10.93 6.27 18.76
CA LYS A 16 -10.37 5.37 19.77
C LYS A 16 -11.41 4.35 20.18
N LYS A 17 -10.96 3.12 20.30
CA LYS A 17 -11.79 1.97 20.66
C LYS A 17 -12.39 2.02 22.07
N LYS A 18 -11.89 2.93 22.94
CA LYS A 18 -12.38 3.08 24.30
C LYS A 18 -12.66 4.54 24.59
N ALA A 19 -13.87 4.81 24.99
CA ALA A 19 -14.33 6.15 25.33
C ALA A 19 -14.04 6.55 26.77
N LYS A 20 -13.91 5.58 27.68
CA LYS A 20 -13.77 5.83 29.12
C LYS A 20 -12.47 6.58 29.44
N ASP A 21 -12.57 7.57 30.29
CA ASP A 21 -11.45 8.34 30.86
C ASP A 21 -10.57 9.02 29.80
N ARG A 22 -11.18 9.59 28.75
CA ARG A 22 -10.46 10.16 27.65
C ARG A 22 -10.80 11.60 27.32
N PRO A 23 -9.77 12.35 26.87
CA PRO A 23 -10.02 13.67 26.31
C PRO A 23 -10.82 13.56 25.01
N LEU A 24 -11.34 14.70 24.53
CA LEU A 24 -11.96 14.80 23.21
C LEU A 24 -11.00 14.29 22.13
N PRO A 25 -11.50 13.62 21.08
CA PRO A 25 -10.70 13.26 19.93
C PRO A 25 -10.01 14.50 19.34
N SER A 26 -8.77 14.35 18.92
CA SER A 26 -8.05 15.42 18.24
C SER A 26 -8.57 15.54 16.81
N MET A 27 -8.64 16.75 16.29
CA MET A 27 -8.90 16.96 14.87
C MET A 27 -7.66 16.60 14.06
N GLY A 28 -7.85 15.97 12.93
CA GLY A 28 -6.80 15.57 12.01
C GLY A 28 -7.17 15.88 10.56
N PRO A 29 -6.42 15.33 9.59
CA PRO A 29 -6.64 15.60 8.17
C PRO A 29 -7.80 14.81 7.54
N GLY A 30 -8.52 14.03 8.33
CA GLY A 30 -9.58 13.14 7.87
C GLY A 30 -9.03 11.82 7.27
N TRP A 31 -9.94 10.86 7.03
CA TRP A 31 -9.59 9.54 6.51
C TRP A 31 -8.79 9.64 5.22
N LEU A 32 -9.35 10.32 4.22
CA LEU A 32 -8.73 10.42 2.90
C LEU A 32 -7.37 11.13 2.96
N GLY A 33 -7.25 12.18 3.75
CA GLY A 33 -5.99 12.92 3.89
C GLY A 33 -4.93 12.17 4.70
N ARG A 34 -5.34 11.30 5.62
CA ARG A 34 -4.41 10.55 6.48
C ARG A 34 -3.95 9.23 5.89
N ILE A 35 -4.88 8.46 5.36
CA ILE A 35 -4.63 7.12 4.81
C ILE A 35 -4.21 7.23 3.36
N GLY A 36 -4.85 8.10 2.61
CA GLY A 36 -4.79 8.14 1.16
C GLY A 36 -5.88 7.25 0.55
N VAL A 37 -6.01 7.32 -0.76
CA VAL A 37 -7.01 6.56 -1.50
C VAL A 37 -6.41 5.96 -2.75
N ILE A 38 -7.01 4.88 -3.21
CA ILE A 38 -6.91 4.42 -4.60
C ILE A 38 -8.19 4.75 -5.34
N TYR A 39 -8.09 5.06 -6.62
CA TYR A 39 -9.22 5.21 -7.51
C TYR A 39 -8.89 4.65 -8.90
N VAL A 40 -9.92 4.30 -9.65
CA VAL A 40 -9.78 3.82 -11.02
C VAL A 40 -9.97 4.98 -11.99
N LYS A 41 -8.94 5.25 -12.79
CA LYS A 41 -8.98 6.29 -13.80
C LYS A 41 -9.58 5.74 -15.11
N GLY A 42 -10.57 6.43 -15.63
CA GLY A 42 -11.11 6.21 -16.97
C GLY A 42 -10.45 7.10 -18.02
N SER A 43 -10.86 6.97 -19.27
CA SER A 43 -10.38 7.78 -20.40
C SER A 43 -10.82 9.25 -20.32
N ASN A 44 -11.87 9.52 -19.55
CA ASN A 44 -12.43 10.84 -19.31
C ASN A 44 -13.04 10.92 -17.90
N LEU A 45 -13.49 12.12 -17.50
CA LEU A 45 -14.05 12.34 -16.17
C LEU A 45 -15.31 11.50 -15.91
N PHE A 46 -16.19 11.36 -16.90
CA PHE A 46 -17.42 10.57 -16.75
C PHE A 46 -17.10 9.11 -16.45
N GLU A 47 -16.22 8.49 -17.24
CA GLU A 47 -15.78 7.12 -16.97
C GLU A 47 -15.10 6.99 -15.61
N THR A 48 -14.23 7.93 -15.26
CA THR A 48 -13.58 7.94 -13.95
C THR A 48 -14.62 7.95 -12.84
N LEU A 49 -15.64 8.80 -12.92
CA LEU A 49 -16.70 8.85 -11.92
C LEU A 49 -17.49 7.53 -11.89
N MET A 50 -17.89 6.98 -13.03
CA MET A 50 -18.66 5.73 -13.08
C MET A 50 -17.89 4.52 -12.57
N ARG A 51 -16.58 4.46 -12.81
CA ARG A 51 -15.71 3.39 -12.32
C ARG A 51 -15.49 3.42 -10.80
N ASN A 52 -15.75 4.55 -10.16
CA ASN A 52 -15.60 4.74 -8.72
C ASN A 52 -16.91 4.94 -7.98
N LEU A 53 -18.05 5.04 -8.69
CA LEU A 53 -19.37 5.17 -8.11
C LEU A 53 -19.97 3.79 -7.87
N MET A 54 -19.75 3.23 -6.70
CA MET A 54 -20.27 1.93 -6.31
C MET A 54 -21.74 2.03 -5.94
N PHE A 55 -22.61 1.34 -6.67
CA PHE A 55 -24.03 1.21 -6.36
C PHE A 55 -24.35 -0.01 -5.48
N LEU A 56 -23.44 -0.94 -5.38
CA LEU A 56 -23.62 -2.21 -4.66
C LEU A 56 -22.49 -2.41 -3.67
N GLN A 57 -22.81 -3.09 -2.58
CA GLN A 57 -21.81 -3.61 -1.64
C GLN A 57 -21.03 -4.77 -2.27
N ASP A 58 -19.93 -5.13 -1.65
CA ASP A 58 -19.24 -6.38 -1.91
C ASP A 58 -20.21 -7.56 -1.72
N GLY A 59 -20.32 -8.43 -2.74
CA GLY A 59 -21.36 -9.46 -2.76
C GLY A 59 -22.56 -9.15 -3.66
N GLY A 60 -22.70 -7.92 -4.17
CA GLY A 60 -23.71 -7.53 -5.14
C GLY A 60 -25.05 -7.12 -4.55
N GLU A 61 -25.10 -6.89 -3.25
CA GLU A 61 -26.28 -6.38 -2.54
C GLU A 61 -26.35 -4.85 -2.66
N LEU A 62 -27.55 -4.30 -2.63
CA LEU A 62 -27.75 -2.86 -2.54
C LEU A 62 -27.24 -2.35 -1.19
N TRP A 63 -26.66 -1.14 -1.23
CA TRP A 63 -26.37 -0.45 0.02
C TRP A 63 -27.67 -0.28 0.83
N GLU A 64 -27.60 -0.51 2.13
CA GLU A 64 -28.64 -0.07 3.05
C GLU A 64 -28.85 1.45 2.86
N PRO A 65 -30.03 1.98 3.21
CA PRO A 65 -30.28 3.41 3.08
C PRO A 65 -29.16 4.21 3.74
N ASP A 66 -28.47 5.00 2.96
CA ASP A 66 -27.37 5.85 3.41
C ASP A 66 -27.92 6.90 4.35
N VAL A 67 -27.57 6.80 5.66
CA VAL A 67 -28.04 7.72 6.68
C VAL A 67 -26.88 8.58 7.19
N PRO A 68 -26.75 9.82 6.72
CA PRO A 68 -25.73 10.73 7.23
C PRO A 68 -26.00 11.11 8.69
N CYS A 69 -24.98 11.47 9.44
CA CYS A 69 -25.02 11.71 10.89
C CYS A 69 -26.10 12.71 11.35
N TRP A 70 -26.54 13.61 10.48
CA TRP A 70 -27.60 14.59 10.81
C TRP A 70 -29.03 14.06 10.69
N GLU A 71 -29.21 12.85 10.20
CA GLU A 71 -30.49 12.14 10.10
C GLU A 71 -30.64 11.06 11.18
N LEU A 72 -29.58 10.77 11.92
CA LEU A 72 -29.64 9.85 13.06
C LEU A 72 -30.55 10.41 14.16
N GLU A 73 -31.35 9.54 14.78
CA GLU A 73 -32.31 9.92 15.84
C GLU A 73 -31.62 10.58 17.02
N ASP A 74 -30.45 10.11 17.39
CA ASP A 74 -29.69 10.59 18.53
C ASP A 74 -28.60 11.63 18.17
N ALA A 75 -28.68 12.22 16.98
CA ALA A 75 -27.73 13.24 16.51
C ALA A 75 -27.58 14.45 17.48
N ARG A 76 -28.57 14.66 18.34
CA ARG A 76 -28.59 15.73 19.32
C ARG A 76 -28.15 15.34 20.73
N SER A 77 -27.86 14.07 20.95
CA SER A 77 -27.37 13.62 22.24
C SER A 77 -26.03 14.30 22.61
N GLY A 78 -25.74 14.32 23.87
CA GLY A 78 -24.48 14.85 24.37
C GLY A 78 -23.26 14.07 23.93
N GLU A 79 -22.26 13.99 24.77
CA GLU A 79 -21.06 13.22 24.50
C GLU A 79 -21.40 11.72 24.29
N ARG A 80 -20.97 11.17 23.21
CA ARG A 80 -21.13 9.74 22.92
C ARG A 80 -19.97 8.95 23.52
N THR A 81 -20.27 7.85 24.17
CA THR A 81 -19.29 6.97 24.80
C THR A 81 -19.14 5.63 24.10
N GLU A 82 -20.03 5.32 23.18
CA GLU A 82 -19.99 4.10 22.39
C GLU A 82 -19.06 4.25 21.20
N VAL A 83 -18.46 3.12 20.78
CA VAL A 83 -17.63 3.07 19.59
C VAL A 83 -18.53 2.77 18.41
N ALA A 84 -18.59 3.67 17.45
CA ALA A 84 -19.36 3.50 16.23
C ALA A 84 -18.61 2.57 15.25
N CYS A 85 -19.37 1.73 14.56
CA CYS A 85 -18.91 0.87 13.48
C CYS A 85 -19.85 1.08 12.29
N PRO A 86 -19.66 2.15 11.50
CA PRO A 86 -20.53 2.48 10.37
C PRO A 86 -20.54 1.35 9.33
N ASP A 87 -21.73 1.00 8.87
CA ASP A 87 -21.96 -0.04 7.86
C ASP A 87 -22.28 0.53 6.47
N ASN A 88 -22.41 1.84 6.37
CA ASN A 88 -22.66 2.54 5.13
C ASN A 88 -21.73 3.74 4.94
N PHE A 89 -21.59 4.16 3.70
CA PHE A 89 -20.66 5.23 3.32
C PHE A 89 -21.06 6.60 3.88
N ALA A 90 -22.36 6.93 3.91
CA ALA A 90 -22.80 8.22 4.41
C ALA A 90 -22.55 8.38 5.90
N GLU A 91 -22.84 7.37 6.70
CA GLU A 91 -22.54 7.40 8.13
C GLU A 91 -21.03 7.52 8.35
N LEU A 92 -20.22 6.65 7.67
CA LEU A 92 -18.77 6.66 7.78
C LEU A 92 -18.17 8.04 7.48
N MET A 93 -18.57 8.66 6.36
CA MET A 93 -18.00 9.93 5.91
C MET A 93 -18.56 11.16 6.63
N THR A 94 -19.61 10.99 7.43
CA THR A 94 -20.23 12.09 8.17
C THR A 94 -20.09 11.98 9.68
N MET A 95 -19.34 11.00 10.19
CA MET A 95 -19.00 10.88 11.60
C MET A 95 -18.40 12.17 12.14
N GLN A 96 -18.75 12.53 13.35
CA GLN A 96 -18.34 13.79 13.96
C GLN A 96 -17.38 13.54 15.12
N PHE A 97 -16.10 13.75 14.94
CA PHE A 97 -15.11 13.67 16.02
C PHE A 97 -15.15 14.85 16.98
N ARG A 98 -15.79 15.93 16.59
CA ARG A 98 -16.16 17.07 17.45
C ARG A 98 -17.53 17.58 17.05
N ARG A 99 -18.32 17.98 18.04
CA ARG A 99 -19.65 18.52 17.84
C ARG A 99 -19.76 19.88 18.53
N ALA A 100 -20.52 20.79 17.92
CA ALA A 100 -20.88 22.05 18.50
C ALA A 100 -22.39 22.11 18.62
N LEU A 101 -22.89 22.18 19.85
CA LEU A 101 -24.28 22.44 20.12
C LEU A 101 -24.51 23.95 20.03
N LEU A 102 -25.34 24.38 19.08
CA LEU A 102 -25.66 25.78 18.88
C LEU A 102 -26.79 26.22 19.82
N GLU A 103 -26.53 27.23 20.58
CA GLU A 103 -27.56 27.90 21.42
C GLU A 103 -28.28 28.92 20.58
N ARG A 104 -29.61 28.82 20.50
CA ARG A 104 -30.44 29.69 19.68
C ARG A 104 -31.45 30.44 20.55
N LYS A 105 -31.57 31.73 20.31
CA LYS A 105 -32.67 32.60 20.80
C LYS A 105 -33.24 33.34 19.60
N GLU A 106 -34.57 33.30 19.46
CA GLU A 106 -35.30 34.05 18.43
C GLU A 106 -34.71 33.92 17.02
N ASN A 107 -34.42 32.70 16.59
CA ASN A 107 -33.80 32.41 15.31
C ASN A 107 -32.34 32.90 15.12
N LYS A 108 -31.70 33.43 16.14
CA LYS A 108 -30.27 33.81 16.12
C LYS A 108 -29.44 32.83 16.92
N VAL A 109 -28.25 32.52 16.43
CA VAL A 109 -27.25 31.79 17.21
C VAL A 109 -26.63 32.80 18.20
N VAL A 110 -26.76 32.53 19.50
CA VAL A 110 -26.26 33.40 20.58
C VAL A 110 -25.04 32.81 21.29
N GLY A 111 -24.77 31.52 21.11
CA GLY A 111 -23.65 30.84 21.69
C GLY A 111 -23.47 29.42 21.10
N TYR A 112 -22.45 28.74 21.56
CA TYR A 112 -22.23 27.32 21.25
C TYR A 112 -21.49 26.63 22.39
N THR A 113 -21.77 25.36 22.57
CA THR A 113 -21.02 24.47 23.45
C THR A 113 -20.29 23.39 22.61
N VAL A 114 -19.00 23.27 22.83
CA VAL A 114 -18.21 22.18 22.15
C VAL A 114 -18.38 20.90 22.95
N LEU A 115 -18.78 19.84 22.25
CA LEU A 115 -19.00 18.52 22.81
C LEU A 115 -17.95 17.53 22.23
N GLY A 116 -17.76 16.41 22.91
CA GLY A 116 -17.07 15.26 22.39
C GLY A 116 -17.76 14.73 21.13
N GLY A 117 -16.99 14.15 20.25
CA GLY A 117 -17.48 13.52 19.04
C GLY A 117 -17.70 12.03 19.19
N ASP A 118 -17.89 11.39 18.07
CA ASP A 118 -18.05 9.95 17.97
C ASP A 118 -16.69 9.25 18.16
N PHE A 119 -16.72 8.08 18.78
CA PHE A 119 -15.60 7.16 18.80
C PHE A 119 -15.79 6.13 17.70
N PHE A 120 -14.74 5.85 16.97
CA PHE A 120 -14.78 5.05 15.77
C PHE A 120 -13.71 3.96 15.79
N ASP A 121 -14.06 2.75 15.38
CA ASP A 121 -13.12 1.68 15.11
C ASP A 121 -12.98 1.51 13.59
N SER A 122 -11.82 1.89 13.05
CA SER A 122 -11.50 1.77 11.63
C SER A 122 -11.27 0.32 11.19
N THR A 123 -11.25 -0.62 12.12
CA THR A 123 -11.08 -2.04 11.84
C THR A 123 -12.27 -2.57 11.03
N ASN A 124 -11.99 -3.19 9.89
CA ASN A 124 -13.02 -3.74 8.99
C ASN A 124 -14.04 -2.71 8.48
N ALA A 125 -13.69 -1.43 8.41
CA ALA A 125 -14.58 -0.38 7.91
C ALA A 125 -14.70 -0.42 6.37
N PHE A 126 -15.15 -1.56 5.82
CA PHE A 126 -15.23 -1.82 4.38
C PHE A 126 -16.27 -1.00 3.64
N ALA A 127 -17.12 -0.28 4.37
CA ALA A 127 -17.98 0.75 3.80
C ALA A 127 -17.18 1.84 3.04
N GLU A 128 -15.89 2.02 3.39
CA GLU A 128 -14.99 2.88 2.63
C GLU A 128 -14.37 2.10 1.44
N PRO A 129 -14.72 2.44 0.18
CA PRO A 129 -14.40 1.60 -0.97
C PRO A 129 -13.00 1.82 -1.57
N MET A 130 -12.31 2.91 -1.22
CA MET A 130 -11.08 3.36 -1.86
C MET A 130 -9.81 3.11 -1.02
N THR A 131 -9.94 2.35 0.06
CA THR A 131 -8.85 2.07 0.99
C THR A 131 -8.19 0.73 0.69
N LEU A 132 -6.86 0.68 0.76
CA LEU A 132 -6.11 -0.57 0.87
C LEU A 132 -6.13 -1.07 2.30
N TRP A 133 -6.11 -2.40 2.49
CA TRP A 133 -6.26 -3.04 3.78
C TRP A 133 -5.05 -3.89 4.16
N ASN A 134 -4.66 -3.82 5.44
CA ASN A 134 -3.68 -4.71 6.04
C ASN A 134 -4.38 -5.84 6.78
N LYS A 135 -4.20 -7.07 6.35
CA LYS A 135 -4.67 -8.24 7.09
C LYS A 135 -3.85 -8.42 8.36
N LYS A 136 -4.52 -8.58 9.47
CA LYS A 136 -3.93 -8.87 10.78
C LYS A 136 -4.66 -10.02 11.46
N GLU A 137 -3.99 -10.64 12.42
CA GLU A 137 -4.55 -11.69 13.26
C GLU A 137 -4.32 -11.31 14.72
N ASP A 138 -5.38 -11.36 15.50
CA ASP A 138 -5.27 -11.20 16.95
C ASP A 138 -4.62 -12.44 17.55
N LYS A 139 -3.46 -12.26 18.16
CA LYS A 139 -2.65 -13.36 18.72
C LYS A 139 -3.31 -14.11 19.85
N LYS A 140 -4.35 -13.56 20.49
CA LYS A 140 -5.04 -14.16 21.62
C LYS A 140 -6.27 -14.95 21.19
N THR A 141 -7.00 -14.40 20.21
CA THR A 141 -8.28 -14.98 19.77
C THR A 141 -8.17 -15.73 18.45
N GLY A 142 -7.10 -15.54 17.67
CA GLY A 142 -6.94 -16.06 16.31
C GLY A 142 -7.86 -15.40 15.29
N LEU A 143 -8.60 -14.35 15.68
CA LEU A 143 -9.51 -13.66 14.77
C LEU A 143 -8.75 -12.80 13.78
N VAL A 144 -9.10 -12.96 12.51
CA VAL A 144 -8.57 -12.11 11.43
C VAL A 144 -9.35 -10.81 11.38
N TYR A 145 -8.64 -9.71 11.22
CA TYR A 145 -9.20 -8.39 11.03
C TYR A 145 -8.33 -7.55 10.07
N TYR A 146 -8.85 -6.42 9.61
CA TYR A 146 -8.21 -5.57 8.62
C TYR A 146 -8.15 -4.14 9.12
N ASP A 147 -6.95 -3.56 9.10
CA ASP A 147 -6.73 -2.14 9.38
C ASP A 147 -6.50 -1.37 8.07
N PRO A 148 -6.93 -0.10 7.98
CA PRO A 148 -6.61 0.76 6.85
C PRO A 148 -5.10 0.84 6.62
N ARG A 149 -4.68 0.74 5.37
CA ARG A 149 -3.28 0.81 4.96
C ARG A 149 -2.93 2.18 4.40
N LYS A 150 -2.08 2.89 5.11
CA LYS A 150 -1.54 4.16 4.65
C LYS A 150 -0.54 3.94 3.50
N HIS A 151 -0.60 4.77 2.48
CA HIS A 151 0.42 4.81 1.43
C HIS A 151 1.76 5.31 1.99
N GLU A 152 2.83 4.60 1.67
CA GLU A 152 4.19 4.96 2.08
C GLU A 152 4.87 5.79 1.00
N MET A 153 5.42 6.95 1.39
CA MET A 153 6.18 7.80 0.47
C MET A 153 7.36 7.05 -0.12
N GLY A 154 7.56 7.18 -1.43
CA GLY A 154 8.65 6.50 -2.13
C GLY A 154 8.45 5.01 -2.42
N LYS A 155 7.33 4.41 -1.99
CA LYS A 155 6.99 3.03 -2.32
C LYS A 155 6.09 2.98 -3.55
N GLN A 156 6.54 2.29 -4.59
CA GLN A 156 5.81 2.14 -5.85
C GLN A 156 4.53 1.32 -5.65
N LEU A 157 3.44 1.69 -6.33
CA LEU A 157 2.12 1.08 -6.18
C LEU A 157 2.09 -0.41 -6.57
N TRP A 158 2.92 -0.85 -7.53
CA TRP A 158 3.01 -2.26 -7.89
C TRP A 158 3.48 -3.16 -6.73
N ARG A 159 4.22 -2.62 -5.76
CA ARG A 159 4.63 -3.31 -4.53
C ARG A 159 3.48 -3.53 -3.54
N GLU A 160 2.34 -2.92 -3.83
CA GLU A 160 1.09 -3.08 -3.08
C GLU A 160 0.09 -3.99 -3.81
N PHE A 161 0.54 -4.74 -4.83
CA PHE A 161 -0.32 -5.57 -5.67
C PHE A 161 -1.18 -6.54 -4.85
N SER A 162 -0.62 -7.18 -3.82
CA SER A 162 -1.37 -8.09 -2.93
C SER A 162 -2.52 -7.40 -2.18
N ALA A 163 -2.39 -6.10 -1.87
CA ALA A 163 -3.45 -5.33 -1.23
C ALA A 163 -4.50 -4.81 -2.24
N ILE A 164 -4.15 -4.73 -3.53
CA ILE A 164 -5.07 -4.37 -4.62
C ILE A 164 -5.87 -5.61 -5.06
N SER A 165 -5.25 -6.79 -5.05
CA SER A 165 -5.86 -8.08 -5.38
C SER A 165 -6.50 -8.75 -4.16
N ASP A 166 -7.10 -9.93 -4.35
CA ASP A 166 -7.63 -10.75 -3.24
C ASP A 166 -6.56 -11.37 -2.34
N ARG A 167 -5.30 -11.34 -2.76
CA ARG A 167 -4.16 -11.92 -2.03
C ARG A 167 -3.91 -11.23 -0.69
N GLY A 168 -4.22 -9.94 -0.58
CA GLY A 168 -4.19 -9.18 0.67
C GLY A 168 -5.29 -9.58 1.66
N GLY A 169 -6.27 -10.32 1.20
CA GLY A 169 -7.36 -10.90 1.98
C GLY A 169 -8.65 -10.08 2.00
N HIS A 170 -8.63 -8.82 1.62
CA HIS A 170 -9.82 -8.00 1.35
C HIS A 170 -9.54 -7.07 0.18
N LYS A 171 -10.30 -7.25 -0.88
CA LYS A 171 -10.21 -6.44 -2.10
C LYS A 171 -10.84 -5.08 -1.86
N PRO A 172 -10.17 -3.97 -2.22
CA PRO A 172 -10.81 -2.66 -2.17
C PRO A 172 -12.10 -2.61 -2.97
N GLY A 173 -13.11 -1.93 -2.43
CA GLY A 173 -14.45 -1.88 -3.05
C GLY A 173 -14.42 -1.38 -4.50
N VAL A 174 -13.63 -0.35 -4.82
CA VAL A 174 -13.52 0.15 -6.21
C VAL A 174 -12.89 -0.88 -7.17
N ILE A 175 -12.04 -1.76 -6.69
CA ILE A 175 -11.48 -2.84 -7.50
C ILE A 175 -12.55 -3.91 -7.73
N TRP A 176 -13.23 -4.33 -6.65
CA TRP A 176 -14.36 -5.25 -6.73
C TRP A 176 -15.44 -4.73 -7.70
N TRP A 177 -15.80 -3.46 -7.62
CA TRP A 177 -16.77 -2.83 -8.50
C TRP A 177 -16.41 -2.96 -9.98
N ASN A 178 -15.15 -2.68 -10.34
CA ASN A 178 -14.72 -2.81 -11.74
C ASN A 178 -14.70 -4.26 -12.21
N THR A 179 -14.34 -5.24 -11.37
CA THR A 179 -14.44 -6.66 -11.73
C THR A 179 -15.90 -7.10 -11.87
N TYR A 180 -16.82 -6.56 -11.05
CA TYR A 180 -18.26 -6.77 -11.18
C TYR A 180 -18.80 -6.21 -12.50
N LEU A 181 -18.42 -4.98 -12.88
CA LEU A 181 -18.82 -4.39 -14.16
C LEU A 181 -18.32 -5.22 -15.36
N GLN A 182 -17.12 -5.77 -15.29
CA GLN A 182 -16.58 -6.68 -16.30
C GLN A 182 -17.39 -7.99 -16.37
N GLY A 183 -17.70 -8.59 -15.23
CA GLY A 183 -18.54 -9.78 -15.14
C GLY A 183 -19.96 -9.57 -15.72
N ARG A 184 -20.47 -8.33 -15.63
CA ARG A 184 -21.74 -7.91 -16.26
C ARG A 184 -21.60 -7.50 -17.72
N LYS A 185 -20.41 -7.64 -18.33
CA LYS A 185 -20.11 -7.27 -19.72
C LYS A 185 -20.29 -5.77 -20.02
N LEU A 186 -20.20 -4.94 -18.98
CA LEU A 186 -20.19 -3.48 -19.13
C LEU A 186 -18.78 -2.94 -19.42
N LEU A 187 -17.76 -3.73 -19.11
CA LEU A 187 -16.36 -3.49 -19.48
C LEU A 187 -15.86 -4.63 -20.36
N SER A 188 -14.87 -4.32 -21.20
CA SER A 188 -14.22 -5.31 -22.08
C SER A 188 -13.49 -6.38 -21.27
N ARG A 189 -13.39 -7.61 -21.81
CA ARG A 189 -12.50 -8.63 -21.24
C ARG A 189 -11.03 -8.22 -21.29
N LYS A 190 -10.63 -7.50 -22.33
CA LYS A 190 -9.27 -6.95 -22.49
C LYS A 190 -9.11 -5.54 -21.91
N GLU A 191 -9.96 -5.21 -20.95
CA GLU A 191 -9.91 -3.90 -20.28
C GLU A 191 -8.62 -3.71 -19.50
N ILE A 192 -7.90 -2.64 -19.82
CA ILE A 192 -6.77 -2.20 -19.01
C ILE A 192 -7.25 -1.29 -17.90
N LEU A 193 -7.17 -1.77 -16.68
CA LEU A 193 -7.49 -0.99 -15.50
C LEU A 193 -6.29 -0.10 -15.14
N GLN A 194 -6.52 1.20 -14.98
CA GLN A 194 -5.53 2.11 -14.40
C GLN A 194 -5.94 2.45 -12.97
N VAL A 195 -5.25 1.84 -12.01
CA VAL A 195 -5.39 2.15 -10.58
C VAL A 195 -4.44 3.29 -10.23
N CYS A 196 -4.99 4.38 -9.72
CA CYS A 196 -4.24 5.53 -9.23
C CYS A 196 -4.29 5.56 -7.71
N ALA A 197 -3.18 5.91 -7.06
CA ALA A 197 -3.11 6.15 -5.64
C ALA A 197 -2.73 7.60 -5.35
N VAL A 198 -3.36 8.18 -4.34
CA VAL A 198 -3.08 9.54 -3.86
C VAL A 198 -3.03 9.52 -2.35
N GLY A 199 -2.03 10.16 -1.77
CA GLY A 199 -1.90 10.31 -0.34
C GLY A 199 -1.09 11.54 0.02
N VAL A 200 -1.13 11.92 1.30
CA VAL A 200 -0.43 13.08 1.83
C VAL A 200 0.38 12.67 3.06
N GLU A 201 1.61 13.14 3.15
CA GLU A 201 2.37 13.09 4.39
C GLU A 201 2.26 14.41 5.14
N TYR A 202 1.68 14.36 6.34
CA TYR A 202 1.58 15.51 7.22
C TYR A 202 2.76 15.58 8.19
N GLY A 203 3.14 16.79 8.54
CA GLY A 203 4.09 17.09 9.60
C GLY A 203 3.53 16.84 11.00
N ALA A 204 4.28 17.26 12.01
CA ALA A 204 3.86 17.14 13.40
C ALA A 204 2.48 17.80 13.62
N GLN A 205 1.59 17.08 14.31
CA GLN A 205 0.23 17.52 14.63
C GLN A 205 -0.63 17.87 13.39
N SER A 206 -0.28 17.35 12.22
CA SER A 206 -0.94 17.68 10.94
C SER A 206 -0.98 19.18 10.61
N ALA A 207 -0.06 19.95 11.18
CA ALA A 207 -0.02 21.40 11.01
C ALA A 207 0.52 21.86 9.65
N SER A 208 1.23 21.00 8.95
CA SER A 208 1.79 21.26 7.64
C SER A 208 1.80 20.01 6.77
N MET A 209 1.65 20.17 5.49
CA MET A 209 1.87 19.13 4.50
C MET A 209 3.37 19.07 4.20
N LYS A 210 3.96 17.88 4.33
CA LYS A 210 5.38 17.65 4.02
C LYS A 210 5.57 17.19 2.59
N ASP A 211 4.74 16.26 2.14
CA ASP A 211 4.86 15.65 0.82
C ASP A 211 3.52 15.10 0.34
N CYS A 212 3.42 14.85 -0.96
CA CYS A 212 2.28 14.21 -1.60
C CYS A 212 2.73 12.95 -2.30
N TYR A 213 2.04 11.85 -2.02
CA TYR A 213 2.18 10.61 -2.77
C TYR A 213 1.20 10.58 -3.94
N THR A 214 1.70 10.31 -5.13
CA THR A 214 0.89 10.01 -6.31
C THR A 214 1.56 8.91 -7.10
N ASP A 215 0.78 7.89 -7.47
CA ASP A 215 1.26 6.81 -8.33
C ASP A 215 0.11 6.25 -9.16
N ALA A 216 0.44 5.56 -10.26
CA ALA A 216 -0.53 4.90 -11.12
C ALA A 216 0.01 3.56 -11.62
N LEU A 217 -0.83 2.53 -11.58
CA LEU A 217 -0.51 1.19 -12.03
C LEU A 217 -1.55 0.70 -13.03
N SER A 218 -1.09 0.27 -14.20
CA SER A 218 -1.95 -0.26 -15.26
C SER A 218 -1.77 -1.76 -15.39
N MET A 219 -2.88 -2.50 -15.52
CA MET A 219 -2.87 -3.94 -15.71
C MET A 219 -4.18 -4.40 -16.37
N ASN A 220 -4.18 -5.60 -16.93
CA ASN A 220 -5.42 -6.21 -17.40
C ASN A 220 -6.37 -6.47 -16.20
N LEU A 221 -7.61 -5.99 -16.29
CA LEU A 221 -8.61 -6.14 -15.23
C LEU A 221 -8.89 -7.63 -14.88
N GLU A 222 -8.75 -8.52 -15.85
CA GLU A 222 -8.97 -9.96 -15.66
C GLU A 222 -7.99 -10.58 -14.65
N LEU A 223 -6.80 -9.99 -14.48
CA LEU A 223 -5.86 -10.39 -13.42
C LEU A 223 -6.45 -10.26 -12.00
N LEU A 224 -7.42 -9.36 -11.82
CA LEU A 224 -8.01 -9.05 -10.51
C LEU A 224 -9.34 -9.77 -10.24
N ASN A 225 -9.85 -10.54 -11.19
CA ASN A 225 -11.05 -11.35 -11.00
C ASN A 225 -10.71 -12.78 -10.48
N GLU A 226 -11.71 -13.60 -10.23
CA GLU A 226 -11.51 -14.96 -9.71
C GLU A 226 -10.75 -15.87 -10.67
N LEU A 227 -10.96 -15.71 -11.98
CA LEU A 227 -10.25 -16.46 -13.02
C LEU A 227 -8.76 -16.11 -13.08
N GLY A 228 -8.40 -14.89 -12.68
CA GLY A 228 -7.04 -14.40 -12.61
C GLY A 228 -6.21 -14.89 -11.41
N ARG A 229 -6.73 -15.80 -10.55
CA ARG A 229 -6.08 -16.17 -9.29
C ARG A 229 -4.66 -16.73 -9.46
N THR A 230 -4.42 -17.52 -10.48
CA THR A 230 -3.07 -18.04 -10.80
C THR A 230 -2.12 -16.89 -11.15
N TRP A 231 -2.60 -15.91 -11.91
CA TRP A 231 -1.85 -14.72 -12.24
C TRP A 231 -1.56 -13.85 -11.01
N GLN A 232 -2.51 -13.72 -10.09
CA GLN A 232 -2.29 -12.98 -8.84
C GLN A 232 -1.16 -13.62 -8.03
N ILE A 233 -1.09 -14.95 -7.98
CA ILE A 233 0.02 -15.68 -7.33
C ILE A 233 1.34 -15.35 -8.05
N CYS A 234 1.38 -15.49 -9.37
CA CYS A 234 2.56 -15.20 -10.17
C CYS A 234 3.09 -13.78 -9.94
N VAL A 235 2.22 -12.78 -10.03
CA VAL A 235 2.60 -11.37 -9.84
C VAL A 235 3.09 -11.10 -8.41
N ASP A 236 2.40 -11.63 -7.39
CA ASP A 236 2.82 -11.48 -5.99
C ASP A 236 4.18 -12.14 -5.72
N ASP A 237 4.43 -13.32 -6.31
CA ASP A 237 5.72 -14.00 -6.17
C ASP A 237 6.84 -13.15 -6.79
N GLU A 238 6.59 -12.52 -7.94
CA GLU A 238 7.58 -11.65 -8.58
C GLU A 238 7.76 -10.31 -7.83
N VAL A 239 6.73 -9.77 -7.21
CA VAL A 239 6.86 -8.64 -6.25
C VAL A 239 7.75 -9.05 -5.08
N ASN A 240 7.51 -10.23 -4.49
CA ASN A 240 8.32 -10.74 -3.39
C ASN A 240 9.78 -11.03 -3.83
N ASN A 241 9.99 -11.51 -5.04
CA ASN A 241 11.32 -11.69 -5.62
C ASN A 241 12.06 -10.35 -5.75
N CYS A 242 11.37 -9.29 -6.20
CA CYS A 242 11.95 -7.94 -6.22
C CYS A 242 12.33 -7.43 -4.82
N GLU A 243 11.49 -7.67 -3.80
CA GLU A 243 11.81 -7.34 -2.40
C GLU A 243 13.06 -8.08 -1.90
N GLN A 244 13.21 -9.35 -2.26
CA GLN A 244 14.40 -10.14 -1.92
C GLN A 244 15.63 -9.64 -2.67
N ALA A 245 15.52 -9.34 -3.97
CA ALA A 245 16.60 -8.76 -4.77
C ALA A 245 17.07 -7.43 -4.19
N ALA A 246 16.16 -6.55 -3.79
CA ALA A 246 16.49 -5.29 -3.14
C ALA A 246 17.30 -5.52 -1.84
N ARG A 247 16.93 -6.54 -1.04
CA ARG A 247 17.70 -6.91 0.17
C ARG A 247 19.10 -7.42 -0.18
N ILE A 248 19.24 -8.18 -1.26
CA ILE A 248 20.53 -8.69 -1.74
C ILE A 248 21.40 -7.52 -2.20
N VAL A 249 20.87 -6.58 -2.95
CA VAL A 249 21.55 -5.33 -3.37
C VAL A 249 21.96 -4.49 -2.16
N GLY A 250 21.06 -4.27 -1.20
CA GLY A 250 21.39 -3.56 0.03
C GLY A 250 22.51 -4.23 0.84
N ARG A 251 22.54 -5.58 0.88
CA ARG A 251 23.61 -6.33 1.51
C ARG A 251 24.95 -6.20 0.78
N LEU A 252 24.95 -6.07 -0.55
CA LEU A 252 26.16 -5.74 -1.30
C LEU A 252 26.72 -4.40 -0.85
N ALA A 253 25.89 -3.35 -0.75
CA ALA A 253 26.32 -2.03 -0.27
C ALA A 253 26.96 -2.11 1.13
N GLN A 254 26.33 -2.82 2.07
CA GLN A 254 26.88 -3.06 3.41
C GLN A 254 28.24 -3.75 3.36
N ASN A 255 28.37 -4.81 2.58
CA ASN A 255 29.61 -5.56 2.47
C ASN A 255 30.75 -4.74 1.83
N LEU A 256 30.41 -3.85 0.88
CA LEU A 256 31.37 -2.91 0.27
C LEU A 256 31.82 -1.85 1.27
N ALA A 257 30.91 -1.30 2.06
CA ALA A 257 31.24 -0.37 3.15
C ALA A 257 32.16 -1.02 4.20
N LEU A 258 31.84 -2.25 4.63
CA LEU A 258 32.70 -3.03 5.54
C LEU A 258 34.08 -3.30 4.94
N ALA A 259 34.15 -3.59 3.63
CA ALA A 259 35.41 -3.80 2.91
C ALA A 259 36.25 -2.52 2.84
N ALA A 260 35.61 -1.36 2.76
CA ALA A 260 36.29 -0.06 2.82
C ALA A 260 36.72 0.35 4.24
N GLY A 261 36.27 -0.36 5.27
CA GLY A 261 36.56 -0.04 6.67
C GLY A 261 35.52 0.86 7.34
N ASP A 262 34.40 1.11 6.68
CA ASP A 262 33.31 1.88 7.26
C ASP A 262 32.59 1.07 8.36
N LYS A 263 32.29 1.76 9.47
CA LYS A 263 31.56 1.16 10.59
C LYS A 263 30.05 1.38 10.51
N ASN A 264 29.60 2.26 9.62
CA ASN A 264 28.20 2.68 9.47
C ASN A 264 27.55 2.03 8.27
N ASP A 265 26.35 1.47 8.47
CA ASP A 265 25.51 0.83 7.47
C ASP A 265 24.67 1.86 6.68
N THR A 266 25.31 2.90 6.15
CA THR A 266 24.61 4.05 5.56
C THR A 266 24.21 3.85 4.09
N GLY A 267 24.77 2.85 3.40
CA GLY A 267 24.57 2.68 1.95
C GLY A 267 23.41 1.75 1.55
N ALA A 268 22.91 0.90 2.45
CA ALA A 268 21.95 -0.14 2.11
C ALA A 268 20.60 0.38 1.64
N GLU A 269 20.07 1.42 2.29
CA GLU A 269 18.79 2.04 1.92
C GLU A 269 18.88 2.72 0.56
N ALA A 270 19.95 3.47 0.30
CA ALA A 270 20.18 4.11 -0.98
C ALA A 270 20.30 3.08 -2.11
N ALA A 271 21.01 1.98 -1.86
CA ALA A 271 21.16 0.89 -2.83
C ALA A 271 19.82 0.20 -3.15
N ARG A 272 18.98 -0.02 -2.13
CA ARG A 272 17.62 -0.56 -2.33
C ARG A 272 16.77 0.41 -3.16
N ALA A 273 16.83 1.71 -2.85
CA ALA A 273 16.09 2.73 -3.59
C ALA A 273 16.53 2.78 -5.06
N GLN A 274 17.84 2.66 -5.34
CA GLN A 274 18.36 2.57 -6.72
C GLN A 274 17.85 1.34 -7.44
N PHE A 275 17.79 0.18 -6.77
CA PHE A 275 17.23 -1.02 -7.37
C PHE A 275 15.74 -0.86 -7.70
N TYR A 276 14.93 -0.36 -6.76
CA TYR A 276 13.51 -0.12 -7.01
C TYR A 276 13.29 0.89 -8.14
N PHE A 277 14.13 1.91 -8.24
CA PHE A 277 14.08 2.83 -9.35
C PHE A 277 14.41 2.14 -10.70
N ALA A 278 15.41 1.27 -10.72
CA ALA A 278 15.81 0.55 -11.93
C ALA A 278 14.74 -0.42 -12.43
N VAL A 279 14.02 -1.11 -11.52
CA VAL A 279 13.01 -2.10 -11.88
C VAL A 279 11.60 -1.52 -12.06
N ASP A 280 11.33 -0.29 -11.62
CA ASP A 280 9.97 0.28 -11.59
C ASP A 280 9.29 0.26 -12.97
N GLN A 281 9.84 0.96 -13.94
CA GLN A 281 9.25 1.01 -15.28
C GLN A 281 9.26 -0.33 -16.03
N PRO A 282 10.34 -1.15 -15.95
CA PRO A 282 10.33 -2.50 -16.49
C PRO A 282 9.20 -3.38 -15.90
N PHE A 283 9.01 -3.37 -14.57
CA PHE A 283 7.95 -4.16 -13.92
C PHE A 283 6.55 -3.73 -14.36
N ARG A 284 6.30 -2.42 -14.42
CA ARG A 284 5.02 -1.88 -14.88
C ARG A 284 4.70 -2.30 -16.32
N ARG A 285 5.68 -2.28 -17.22
CA ARG A 285 5.50 -2.74 -18.60
C ARG A 285 5.23 -4.23 -18.69
N TRP A 286 5.96 -5.03 -17.92
CA TRP A 286 5.75 -6.47 -17.84
C TRP A 286 4.32 -6.77 -17.34
N LEU A 287 3.90 -6.18 -16.22
CA LEU A 287 2.57 -6.38 -15.65
C LEU A 287 1.45 -5.95 -16.61
N GLN A 288 1.59 -4.78 -17.24
CA GLN A 288 0.62 -4.27 -18.21
C GLN A 288 0.55 -5.13 -19.48
N GLY A 289 1.67 -5.77 -19.85
CA GLY A 289 1.78 -6.61 -21.03
C GLY A 289 1.25 -8.04 -20.85
N ILE A 290 0.80 -8.43 -19.66
CA ILE A 290 0.20 -9.75 -19.44
C ILE A 290 -1.18 -9.80 -20.08
N ASP A 291 -1.38 -10.71 -21.04
CA ASP A 291 -2.69 -11.09 -21.58
C ASP A 291 -3.09 -12.45 -20.99
N PRO A 292 -4.03 -12.48 -20.00
CA PRO A 292 -4.41 -13.73 -19.34
C PRO A 292 -5.03 -14.79 -20.26
N GLU A 293 -5.48 -14.42 -21.47
CA GLU A 293 -6.07 -15.36 -22.43
C GLU A 293 -5.00 -16.10 -23.26
N THR A 294 -3.84 -15.48 -23.48
CA THR A 294 -2.82 -16.02 -24.42
C THR A 294 -1.49 -16.32 -23.77
N ASP A 295 -1.17 -15.70 -22.67
CA ASP A 295 0.09 -15.88 -21.96
C ASP A 295 0.03 -17.01 -20.93
N GLU A 296 1.19 -17.59 -20.62
CA GLU A 296 1.35 -18.60 -19.57
C GLU A 296 2.11 -18.01 -18.36
N PRO A 297 1.61 -18.16 -17.11
CA PRO A 297 2.22 -17.57 -15.93
C PRO A 297 3.70 -17.92 -15.73
N VAL A 298 4.07 -19.18 -16.00
CA VAL A 298 5.44 -19.66 -15.82
C VAL A 298 6.40 -18.98 -16.82
N GLU A 299 5.97 -18.82 -18.07
CA GLU A 299 6.79 -18.18 -19.11
C GLU A 299 6.94 -16.68 -18.82
N LYS A 300 5.86 -16.01 -18.44
CA LYS A 300 5.91 -14.58 -18.06
C LYS A 300 6.74 -14.32 -16.80
N ALA A 301 6.68 -15.21 -15.83
CA ALA A 301 7.54 -15.13 -14.65
C ALA A 301 9.02 -15.28 -15.06
N ALA A 302 9.35 -16.24 -15.91
CA ALA A 302 10.72 -16.44 -16.38
C ALA A 302 11.26 -15.22 -17.16
N GLU A 303 10.43 -14.64 -18.04
CA GLU A 303 10.75 -13.39 -18.75
C GLU A 303 11.11 -12.25 -17.78
N TRP A 304 10.27 -12.06 -16.75
CA TRP A 304 10.52 -11.05 -15.73
C TRP A 304 11.77 -11.35 -14.91
N GLN A 305 11.94 -12.58 -14.45
CA GLN A 305 13.08 -13.00 -13.62
C GLN A 305 14.42 -12.78 -14.32
N GLU A 306 14.50 -13.07 -15.61
CA GLU A 306 15.70 -12.78 -16.40
C GLU A 306 15.98 -11.28 -16.47
N GLN A 307 14.94 -10.47 -16.68
CA GLN A 307 15.09 -9.02 -16.73
C GLN A 307 15.50 -8.44 -15.36
N ALA A 308 14.86 -8.87 -14.28
CA ALA A 308 15.17 -8.44 -12.92
C ALA A 308 16.61 -8.84 -12.52
N TYR A 309 17.03 -10.06 -12.86
CA TYR A 309 18.42 -10.51 -12.65
C TYR A 309 19.41 -9.59 -13.36
N ARG A 310 19.20 -9.28 -14.65
CA ARG A 310 20.09 -8.42 -15.43
C ARG A 310 20.20 -7.02 -14.83
N LEU A 311 19.08 -6.43 -14.45
CA LEU A 311 19.05 -5.10 -13.82
C LEU A 311 19.78 -5.09 -12.47
N ALA A 312 19.56 -6.09 -11.63
CA ALA A 312 20.23 -6.21 -10.34
C ALA A 312 21.74 -6.45 -10.51
N ALA A 313 22.14 -7.35 -11.43
CA ALA A 313 23.54 -7.67 -11.68
C ALA A 313 24.31 -6.46 -12.21
N GLU A 314 23.71 -5.70 -13.13
CA GLU A 314 24.31 -4.47 -13.66
C GLU A 314 24.49 -3.41 -12.56
N LEU A 315 23.47 -3.18 -11.72
CA LEU A 315 23.59 -2.29 -10.59
C LEU A 315 24.70 -2.73 -9.63
N GLY A 316 24.75 -4.03 -9.31
CA GLY A 316 25.80 -4.56 -8.43
C GLY A 316 27.21 -4.42 -9.02
N ARG A 317 27.36 -4.58 -10.34
CA ARG A 317 28.64 -4.33 -11.04
C ARG A 317 29.09 -2.89 -10.90
N GLN A 318 28.17 -1.94 -11.16
CA GLN A 318 28.45 -0.49 -11.01
C GLN A 318 28.85 -0.12 -9.58
N MET A 319 28.16 -0.68 -8.58
CA MET A 319 28.50 -0.44 -7.16
C MET A 319 29.91 -0.93 -6.82
N VAL A 320 30.32 -2.08 -7.35
CA VAL A 320 31.68 -2.60 -7.12
C VAL A 320 32.73 -1.76 -7.83
N GLU A 321 32.49 -1.32 -9.06
CA GLU A 321 33.39 -0.43 -9.80
C GLU A 321 33.61 0.91 -9.08
N GLN A 322 32.58 1.39 -8.38
CA GLN A 322 32.62 2.64 -7.62
C GLN A 322 33.18 2.49 -6.20
N ALA A 323 33.42 1.27 -5.72
CA ALA A 323 33.77 1.01 -4.32
C ALA A 323 35.16 1.51 -3.87
N GLY A 324 36.00 1.98 -4.79
CA GLY A 324 37.31 2.55 -4.48
C GLY A 324 38.37 1.51 -4.02
N THR A 325 39.64 1.93 -4.01
CA THR A 325 40.80 1.07 -3.75
C THR A 325 40.77 0.43 -2.36
N ALA A 326 40.28 1.15 -1.35
CA ALA A 326 40.21 0.63 0.05
C ALA A 326 39.35 -0.64 0.13
N ALA A 327 38.19 -0.67 -0.55
CA ALA A 327 37.32 -1.83 -0.57
C ALA A 327 37.92 -3.03 -1.31
N PHE A 328 38.78 -2.81 -2.30
CA PHE A 328 39.50 -3.88 -3.00
C PHE A 328 40.62 -4.47 -2.14
N ILE A 329 41.39 -3.65 -1.40
CA ILE A 329 42.38 -4.09 -0.42
C ILE A 329 41.70 -4.86 0.71
N GLY A 330 40.58 -4.36 1.17
CA GLY A 330 39.74 -4.99 2.15
C GLY A 330 40.07 -4.67 3.61
N HIS A 331 39.10 -4.97 4.47
CA HIS A 331 39.20 -4.72 5.91
C HIS A 331 38.79 -5.97 6.71
N ARG A 332 39.46 -6.17 7.86
CA ARG A 332 39.13 -7.27 8.79
C ARG A 332 38.12 -6.78 9.84
N VAL A 333 37.00 -7.47 9.91
CA VAL A 333 35.91 -7.17 10.86
C VAL A 333 35.83 -8.30 11.88
N PRO A 334 35.86 -8.01 13.17
CA PRO A 334 35.66 -9.01 14.22
C PRO A 334 34.27 -9.67 14.12
N ASP A 335 34.18 -10.94 14.41
CA ASP A 335 32.92 -11.64 14.53
C ASP A 335 32.13 -11.12 15.74
N LYS A 336 30.85 -10.77 15.55
CA LYS A 336 30.01 -10.28 16.67
C LYS A 336 29.77 -11.30 17.79
N LYS A 337 29.85 -12.61 17.44
CA LYS A 337 29.64 -13.73 18.42
C LYS A 337 30.90 -14.26 19.00
N ASN A 338 32.04 -14.10 18.31
CA ASN A 338 33.34 -14.57 18.75
C ASN A 338 34.39 -13.52 18.36
N PRO A 339 34.72 -12.56 19.25
CA PRO A 339 35.66 -11.47 18.97
C PRO A 339 37.08 -11.91 18.60
N GLU A 340 37.49 -13.14 18.97
CA GLU A 340 38.78 -13.70 18.59
C GLU A 340 38.85 -14.07 17.10
N LYS A 341 37.70 -14.22 16.43
CA LYS A 341 37.61 -14.46 15.00
C LYS A 341 37.40 -13.16 14.25
N SER A 342 38.07 -13.00 13.14
CA SER A 342 37.84 -11.88 12.23
C SER A 342 37.68 -12.37 10.79
N TYR A 343 36.80 -11.74 10.03
CA TYR A 343 36.57 -12.04 8.63
C TYR A 343 37.12 -10.91 7.76
N LEU A 344 37.85 -11.26 6.72
CA LEU A 344 38.29 -10.30 5.72
C LEU A 344 37.12 -10.03 4.74
N TYR A 345 36.71 -8.78 4.65
CA TYR A 345 35.79 -8.29 3.64
C TYR A 345 36.59 -7.62 2.52
N THR A 346 36.27 -7.95 1.28
CA THR A 346 36.83 -7.33 0.07
C THR A 346 35.74 -7.14 -0.95
N ALA A 347 35.87 -6.18 -1.86
CA ALA A 347 34.89 -5.92 -2.92
C ALA A 347 34.65 -7.17 -3.82
N PRO A 348 35.66 -7.92 -4.27
CA PRO A 348 35.43 -9.16 -5.02
C PRO A 348 34.65 -10.23 -4.24
N LYS A 349 34.92 -10.38 -2.94
CA LYS A 349 34.18 -11.34 -2.09
C LYS A 349 32.73 -10.89 -1.89
N ALA A 350 32.50 -9.60 -1.66
CA ALA A 350 31.16 -9.03 -1.54
C ALA A 350 30.35 -9.26 -2.82
N TYR A 351 30.98 -9.04 -3.99
CA TYR A 351 30.35 -9.27 -5.28
C TYR A 351 30.01 -10.74 -5.54
N ASN A 352 30.91 -11.66 -5.20
CA ASN A 352 30.66 -13.10 -5.34
C ASN A 352 29.46 -13.56 -4.48
N ILE A 353 29.38 -13.06 -3.21
CA ILE A 353 28.23 -13.35 -2.34
C ILE A 353 26.94 -12.80 -2.94
N PHE A 354 26.98 -11.60 -3.50
CA PHE A 354 25.87 -10.96 -4.17
C PHE A 354 25.39 -11.77 -5.39
N LEU A 355 26.30 -12.13 -6.29
CA LEU A 355 25.97 -12.95 -7.48
C LEU A 355 25.41 -14.33 -7.10
N TYR A 356 25.97 -14.95 -6.06
CA TYR A 356 25.44 -16.22 -5.55
C TYR A 356 24.00 -16.04 -5.04
N GLY A 357 23.74 -14.96 -4.29
CA GLY A 357 22.39 -14.64 -3.81
C GLY A 357 21.38 -14.43 -4.96
N LEU A 358 21.77 -13.69 -5.99
CA LEU A 358 20.92 -13.45 -7.15
C LEU A 358 20.64 -14.74 -7.96
N ARG A 359 21.65 -15.58 -8.18
CA ARG A 359 21.48 -16.87 -8.89
C ARG A 359 20.58 -17.83 -8.13
N LYS A 360 20.59 -17.77 -6.80
CA LYS A 360 19.69 -18.57 -5.98
C LYS A 360 18.25 -18.05 -6.04
N LEU A 361 18.07 -16.74 -6.13
CA LEU A 361 16.76 -16.10 -6.21
C LEU A 361 16.15 -16.26 -7.62
N TYR A 362 16.96 -16.09 -8.66
CA TYR A 362 16.60 -16.17 -10.06
C TYR A 362 17.44 -17.30 -10.71
N PRO A 363 17.07 -18.57 -10.51
CA PRO A 363 17.78 -19.67 -11.14
C PRO A 363 17.61 -19.60 -12.66
N LYS A 364 18.68 -19.81 -13.42
CA LYS A 364 18.56 -20.01 -14.86
C LYS A 364 17.68 -21.24 -15.08
N GLN A 365 16.66 -21.11 -15.89
CA GLN A 365 16.02 -22.30 -16.44
C GLN A 365 17.07 -23.00 -17.30
N ASP A 366 17.44 -24.22 -16.93
CA ASP A 366 18.24 -25.08 -17.82
C ASP A 366 17.44 -25.19 -19.12
N GLU A 367 18.03 -24.72 -20.22
CA GLU A 367 17.57 -25.08 -21.56
C GLU A 367 17.53 -26.60 -21.57
N GLY A 368 16.32 -27.17 -21.55
CA GLY A 368 16.13 -28.60 -21.45
C GLY A 368 17.04 -29.31 -22.40
N GLY A 369 17.98 -30.07 -21.85
CA GLY A 369 18.84 -30.92 -22.63
C GLY A 369 17.95 -31.88 -23.39
N THR A 370 17.85 -31.65 -24.68
CA THR A 370 17.47 -32.69 -25.62
C THR A 370 18.56 -33.74 -25.58
N GLU A 371 18.32 -34.84 -24.81
CA GLU A 371 18.95 -36.13 -25.12
C GLU A 371 18.34 -36.74 -26.38
#